data_969fc9bc05240ffe3ae373d220823c17
#
_entry.id   969fc9bc05240ffe3ae373d220823c17
#
_cell.length_a   1.000
_cell.length_b   1.000
_cell.length_c   1.000
_cell.angle_alpha   90.00
_cell.angle_beta   90.00
_cell.angle_gamma   90.00
#
_symmetry.space_group_name_H-M   'P 1'
#
loop_
_entity.id
_entity.type
_entity.pdbx_description
1 polymer ?
#
loop_
_entity_poly.entity_id
_entity_poly.type
_entity_poly.pdbx_seq_one_letter_code
_entity_poly.pdbx_strand_id
1 'polypeptide(L)'
;AEEMGATTKFTASDSAEAMNYMAMAGWKTEDMLDGITGIMQLAAAANEDLGTTSDIVTDALTAFGLKASDSGHFADVLAQASANANTNVSMLGESFKYVAPVAGAMKYSVEDVSLALGLMANASIKAEVAGTSLKTALANMAKPTKQMQAYMDKYGISLTNADGSMKTFREVIDNLRSGLGGLSK
;
A
#
# COMPACT_ATOMS: atom_id res chain seq x y z
N ALA A 1 21.93 -13.07 -8.61
CA ALA A 1 21.19 -13.29 -9.87
C ALA A 1 21.26 -14.74 -10.33
N GLU A 2 22.47 -15.32 -10.50
CA GLU A 2 22.61 -16.72 -10.99
C GLU A 2 21.92 -17.73 -10.08
N GLU A 3 22.10 -17.64 -8.76
CA GLU A 3 21.48 -18.52 -7.78
C GLU A 3 19.94 -18.39 -7.82
N MET A 4 19.43 -17.17 -7.93
CA MET A 4 17.99 -16.91 -8.06
C MET A 4 17.41 -17.48 -9.36
N GLY A 5 18.14 -17.35 -10.47
CA GLY A 5 17.74 -17.97 -11.73
C GLY A 5 17.71 -19.50 -11.69
N ALA A 6 18.56 -20.13 -10.86
CA ALA A 6 18.58 -21.58 -10.71
C ALA A 6 17.46 -22.14 -9.80
N THR A 7 16.94 -21.32 -8.88
CA THR A 7 15.99 -21.76 -7.84
C THR A 7 14.56 -21.25 -8.05
N THR A 8 14.32 -20.38 -9.05
CA THR A 8 13.00 -19.79 -9.33
C THR A 8 12.61 -19.96 -10.80
N LYS A 9 11.39 -19.54 -11.17
CA LYS A 9 10.96 -19.51 -12.58
C LYS A 9 11.62 -18.41 -13.42
N PHE A 10 12.35 -17.48 -12.78
CA PHE A 10 12.96 -16.34 -13.44
C PHE A 10 14.40 -16.65 -13.86
N THR A 11 14.83 -16.04 -14.97
CA THR A 11 16.20 -16.15 -15.44
C THR A 11 17.17 -15.33 -14.62
N ALA A 12 18.47 -15.58 -14.77
CA ALA A 12 19.50 -14.73 -14.19
C ALA A 12 19.43 -13.29 -14.71
N SER A 13 18.98 -13.10 -15.96
CA SER A 13 18.77 -11.77 -16.55
C SER A 13 17.62 -11.03 -15.88
N ASP A 14 16.47 -11.69 -15.66
CA ASP A 14 15.33 -11.10 -14.96
C ASP A 14 15.71 -10.72 -13.54
N SER A 15 16.47 -11.56 -12.86
CA SER A 15 16.98 -11.28 -11.51
C SER A 15 17.92 -10.08 -11.47
N ALA A 16 18.78 -9.95 -12.49
CA ALA A 16 19.69 -8.80 -12.61
C ALA A 16 18.93 -7.50 -12.91
N GLU A 17 17.88 -7.57 -13.72
CA GLU A 17 17.01 -6.42 -13.99
C GLU A 17 16.27 -5.98 -12.73
N ALA A 18 15.69 -6.90 -11.96
CA ALA A 18 15.08 -6.60 -10.68
C ALA A 18 16.05 -5.92 -9.70
N MET A 19 17.28 -6.44 -9.60
CA MET A 19 18.33 -5.82 -8.78
C MET A 19 18.70 -4.41 -9.27
N ASN A 20 18.60 -4.14 -10.57
CA ASN A 20 18.81 -2.79 -11.12
C ASN A 20 17.73 -1.80 -10.63
N TYR A 21 16.45 -2.19 -10.61
CA TYR A 21 15.39 -1.36 -10.02
C TYR A 21 15.63 -1.11 -8.53
N MET A 22 16.04 -2.13 -7.77
CA MET A 22 16.42 -1.97 -6.36
C MET A 22 17.58 -0.97 -6.18
N ALA A 23 18.60 -1.06 -7.05
CA ALA A 23 19.73 -0.13 -7.03
C ALA A 23 19.29 1.31 -7.34
N MET A 24 18.39 1.50 -8.30
CA MET A 24 17.80 2.80 -8.63
C MET A 24 16.97 3.37 -7.45
N ALA A 25 16.32 2.53 -6.67
CA ALA A 25 15.65 2.90 -5.43
C ALA A 25 16.63 3.18 -4.26
N GLY A 26 17.94 3.04 -4.48
CA GLY A 26 18.97 3.34 -3.49
C GLY A 26 19.31 2.19 -2.55
N TRP A 27 18.84 0.97 -2.83
CA TRP A 27 19.16 -0.21 -2.03
C TRP A 27 20.62 -0.60 -2.20
N LYS A 28 21.27 -0.99 -1.10
CA LYS A 28 22.61 -1.55 -1.10
C LYS A 28 22.56 -3.04 -1.38
N THR A 29 23.71 -3.65 -1.63
CA THR A 29 23.80 -5.08 -1.95
C THR A 29 23.16 -5.97 -0.88
N GLU A 30 23.35 -5.66 0.40
CA GLU A 30 22.71 -6.39 1.50
C GLU A 30 21.19 -6.28 1.45
N ASP A 31 20.66 -5.07 1.28
CA ASP A 31 19.23 -4.82 1.13
C ASP A 31 18.62 -5.58 -0.06
N MET A 32 19.35 -5.64 -1.18
CA MET A 32 18.91 -6.39 -2.37
C MET A 32 18.82 -7.89 -2.09
N LEU A 33 19.79 -8.45 -1.37
CA LEU A 33 19.80 -9.87 -1.01
C LEU A 33 18.66 -10.21 -0.04
N ASP A 34 18.38 -9.33 0.91
CA ASP A 34 17.30 -9.51 1.88
C ASP A 34 15.91 -9.39 1.21
N GLY A 35 15.78 -8.45 0.26
CA GLY A 35 14.49 -8.10 -0.34
C GLY A 35 14.08 -8.93 -1.56
N ILE A 36 15.04 -9.43 -2.34
CA ILE A 36 14.76 -10.02 -3.67
C ILE A 36 13.85 -11.24 -3.60
N THR A 37 13.96 -12.06 -2.57
CA THR A 37 13.17 -13.29 -2.44
C THR A 37 11.66 -12.97 -2.35
N GLY A 38 11.27 -12.00 -1.53
CA GLY A 38 9.87 -11.58 -1.40
C GLY A 38 9.31 -11.01 -2.71
N ILE A 39 10.12 -10.22 -3.41
CA ILE A 39 9.74 -9.63 -4.71
C ILE A 39 9.54 -10.73 -5.76
N MET A 40 10.44 -11.71 -5.83
CA MET A 40 10.32 -12.84 -6.76
C MET A 40 9.10 -13.71 -6.46
N GLN A 41 8.81 -13.96 -5.19
CA GLN A 41 7.61 -14.69 -4.77
C GLN A 41 6.34 -13.97 -5.20
N LEU A 42 6.28 -12.65 -4.98
CA LEU A 42 5.13 -11.83 -5.42
C LEU A 42 4.94 -11.85 -6.93
N ALA A 43 6.03 -11.62 -7.68
CA ALA A 43 5.99 -11.65 -9.15
C ALA A 43 5.57 -13.04 -9.67
N ALA A 44 6.03 -14.11 -9.02
CA ALA A 44 5.64 -15.46 -9.36
C ALA A 44 4.17 -15.75 -9.06
N ALA A 45 3.69 -15.38 -7.89
CA ALA A 45 2.31 -15.60 -7.44
C ALA A 45 1.31 -14.79 -8.26
N ALA A 46 1.66 -13.54 -8.59
CA ALA A 46 0.82 -12.65 -9.38
C ALA A 46 0.91 -12.87 -10.89
N ASN A 47 1.85 -13.69 -11.34
CA ASN A 47 2.23 -13.82 -12.75
C ASN A 47 2.55 -12.49 -13.43
N GLU A 48 3.24 -11.62 -12.68
CA GLU A 48 3.69 -10.31 -13.13
C GLU A 48 5.16 -10.35 -13.57
N ASP A 49 5.56 -9.31 -14.28
CA ASP A 49 6.95 -9.07 -14.63
C ASP A 49 7.79 -8.75 -13.37
N LEU A 50 9.00 -9.33 -13.29
CA LEU A 50 9.82 -9.20 -12.09
C LEU A 50 10.37 -7.78 -11.91
N GLY A 51 10.74 -7.10 -13.01
CA GLY A 51 11.19 -5.71 -12.97
C GLY A 51 10.08 -4.77 -12.48
N THR A 52 8.88 -4.89 -13.07
CA THR A 52 7.68 -4.14 -12.64
C THR A 52 7.35 -4.38 -11.18
N THR A 53 7.39 -5.64 -10.73
CA THR A 53 7.13 -5.99 -9.32
C THR A 53 8.19 -5.39 -8.40
N SER A 54 9.45 -5.39 -8.83
CA SER A 54 10.55 -4.78 -8.08
C SER A 54 10.34 -3.27 -7.90
N ASP A 55 9.98 -2.55 -8.97
CA ASP A 55 9.66 -1.12 -8.94
C ASP A 55 8.51 -0.82 -7.94
N ILE A 56 7.41 -1.58 -8.03
CA ILE A 56 6.27 -1.44 -7.13
C ILE A 56 6.67 -1.62 -5.66
N VAL A 57 7.42 -2.66 -5.36
CA VAL A 57 7.78 -2.99 -3.98
C VAL A 57 8.76 -1.97 -3.42
N THR A 58 9.81 -1.61 -4.17
CA THR A 58 10.82 -0.65 -3.71
C THR A 58 10.25 0.73 -3.48
N ASP A 59 9.39 1.22 -4.38
CA ASP A 59 8.71 2.50 -4.26
C ASP A 59 7.78 2.53 -3.04
N ALA A 60 6.98 1.49 -2.85
CA ALA A 60 6.05 1.43 -1.74
C ALA A 60 6.78 1.31 -0.39
N LEU A 61 7.78 0.45 -0.25
CA LEU A 61 8.57 0.33 0.97
C LEU A 61 9.21 1.67 1.34
N THR A 62 9.82 2.36 0.36
CA THR A 62 10.40 3.69 0.56
C THR A 62 9.35 4.69 1.05
N ALA A 63 8.18 4.73 0.42
CA ALA A 63 7.11 5.66 0.76
C ALA A 63 6.52 5.42 2.16
N PHE A 64 6.46 4.17 2.61
CA PHE A 64 6.04 3.81 3.97
C PHE A 64 7.18 3.92 5.00
N GLY A 65 8.42 4.15 4.57
CA GLY A 65 9.60 4.17 5.44
C GLY A 65 9.95 2.78 5.99
N LEU A 66 9.62 1.74 5.25
CA LEU A 66 9.93 0.34 5.53
C LEU A 66 11.31 -0.04 4.99
N LYS A 67 11.86 -1.15 5.47
CA LYS A 67 13.17 -1.66 5.06
C LYS A 67 13.04 -2.72 3.97
N ALA A 68 14.13 -3.02 3.30
CA ALA A 68 14.21 -4.10 2.32
C ALA A 68 13.81 -5.47 2.92
N SER A 69 14.17 -5.73 4.17
CA SER A 69 13.77 -6.94 4.91
C SER A 69 12.26 -7.11 5.07
N ASP A 70 11.48 -6.02 4.92
CA ASP A 70 10.02 -6.06 5.01
C ASP A 70 9.35 -6.45 3.67
N SER A 71 10.15 -6.65 2.60
CA SER A 71 9.64 -6.96 1.25
C SER A 71 8.82 -8.24 1.21
N GLY A 72 9.20 -9.27 1.96
CA GLY A 72 8.45 -10.52 2.06
C GLY A 72 7.06 -10.29 2.65
N HIS A 73 7.00 -9.56 3.76
CA HIS A 73 5.73 -9.19 4.39
C HIS A 73 4.86 -8.32 3.47
N PHE A 74 5.46 -7.32 2.82
CA PHE A 74 4.76 -6.47 1.85
C PHE A 74 4.21 -7.30 0.68
N ALA A 75 5.01 -8.24 0.16
CA ALA A 75 4.61 -9.17 -0.90
C ALA A 75 3.39 -10.01 -0.49
N ASP A 76 3.40 -10.56 0.73
CA ASP A 76 2.28 -11.34 1.26
C ASP A 76 0.99 -10.50 1.36
N VAL A 77 1.09 -9.26 1.83
CA VAL A 77 -0.05 -8.34 1.94
C VAL A 77 -0.64 -8.03 0.56
N LEU A 78 0.20 -7.74 -0.45
CA LEU A 78 -0.26 -7.48 -1.81
C LEU A 78 -0.86 -8.72 -2.48
N ALA A 79 -0.23 -9.88 -2.30
CA ALA A 79 -0.76 -11.15 -2.80
C ALA A 79 -2.14 -11.45 -2.20
N GLN A 80 -2.30 -11.28 -0.89
CA GLN A 80 -3.58 -11.45 -0.19
C GLN A 80 -4.63 -10.45 -0.69
N ALA A 81 -4.28 -9.18 -0.83
CA ALA A 81 -5.21 -8.15 -1.31
C ALA A 81 -5.66 -8.43 -2.74
N SER A 82 -4.75 -8.83 -3.63
CA SER A 82 -5.06 -9.18 -5.02
C SER A 82 -5.92 -10.44 -5.14
N ALA A 83 -5.72 -11.43 -4.25
CA ALA A 83 -6.49 -12.67 -4.25
C ALA A 83 -7.92 -12.50 -3.69
N ASN A 84 -8.14 -11.53 -2.81
CA ASN A 84 -9.40 -11.34 -2.10
C ASN A 84 -10.23 -10.14 -2.59
N ALA A 85 -9.76 -9.41 -3.60
CA ALA A 85 -10.45 -8.25 -4.16
C ALA A 85 -10.43 -8.27 -5.70
N ASN A 86 -11.32 -7.51 -6.31
CA ASN A 86 -11.39 -7.38 -7.77
C ASN A 86 -10.26 -6.47 -8.32
N THR A 87 -9.01 -6.88 -8.10
CA THR A 87 -7.80 -6.16 -8.48
C THR A 87 -6.66 -7.13 -8.78
N ASN A 88 -5.48 -6.62 -9.13
CA ASN A 88 -4.24 -7.38 -9.26
C ASN A 88 -3.06 -6.57 -8.68
N VAL A 89 -1.87 -7.17 -8.65
CA VAL A 89 -0.67 -6.54 -8.07
C VAL A 89 -0.29 -5.26 -8.80
N SER A 90 -0.34 -5.24 -10.14
CA SER A 90 -0.05 -4.03 -10.93
C SER A 90 -1.01 -2.89 -10.62
N MET A 91 -2.32 -3.16 -10.53
CA MET A 91 -3.32 -2.14 -10.18
C MET A 91 -3.14 -1.63 -8.75
N LEU A 92 -2.79 -2.50 -7.80
CA LEU A 92 -2.46 -2.10 -6.44
C LEU A 92 -1.19 -1.23 -6.43
N GLY A 93 -0.15 -1.64 -7.15
CA GLY A 93 1.08 -0.87 -7.30
C GLY A 93 0.82 0.53 -7.84
N GLU A 94 0.01 0.65 -8.90
CA GLU A 94 -0.40 1.94 -9.43
C GLU A 94 -1.14 2.80 -8.40
N SER A 95 -2.00 2.19 -7.58
CA SER A 95 -2.67 2.91 -6.47
C SER A 95 -1.67 3.37 -5.40
N PHE A 96 -0.71 2.52 -5.04
CA PHE A 96 0.31 2.83 -4.02
C PHE A 96 1.19 4.01 -4.42
N LYS A 97 1.56 4.19 -5.69
CA LYS A 97 2.32 5.35 -6.17
C LYS A 97 1.73 6.68 -5.70
N TYR A 98 0.42 6.76 -5.63
CA TYR A 98 -0.28 7.99 -5.21
C TYR A 98 -0.54 8.07 -3.71
N VAL A 99 -0.95 6.98 -3.08
CA VAL A 99 -1.44 7.02 -1.68
C VAL A 99 -0.34 6.76 -0.66
N ALA A 100 0.68 5.96 -0.98
CA ALA A 100 1.69 5.51 -0.01
C ALA A 100 2.43 6.66 0.69
N PRO A 101 2.85 7.76 0.00
CA PRO A 101 3.54 8.85 0.68
C PRO A 101 2.68 9.53 1.76
N VAL A 102 1.38 9.67 1.51
CA VAL A 102 0.45 10.29 2.48
C VAL A 102 0.12 9.31 3.60
N ALA A 103 -0.19 8.06 3.25
CA ALA A 103 -0.51 7.02 4.23
C ALA A 103 0.67 6.73 5.16
N GLY A 104 1.89 6.62 4.62
CA GLY A 104 3.12 6.45 5.39
C GLY A 104 3.40 7.61 6.33
N ALA A 105 3.22 8.86 5.87
CA ALA A 105 3.35 10.06 6.71
C ALA A 105 2.32 10.07 7.86
N MET A 106 1.13 9.52 7.63
CA MET A 106 0.07 9.38 8.64
C MET A 106 0.21 8.12 9.50
N LYS A 107 1.26 7.30 9.28
CA LYS A 107 1.54 6.06 10.02
C LYS A 107 0.47 4.98 9.85
N TYR A 108 -0.27 5.00 8.75
CA TYR A 108 -1.10 3.86 8.37
C TYR A 108 -0.22 2.70 7.91
N SER A 109 -0.65 1.47 8.21
CA SER A 109 0.05 0.26 7.79
C SER A 109 -0.21 -0.07 6.31
N VAL A 110 0.62 -0.92 5.76
CA VAL A 110 0.43 -1.45 4.41
C VAL A 110 -0.87 -2.24 4.31
N GLU A 111 -1.21 -2.98 5.36
CA GLU A 111 -2.45 -3.76 5.47
C GLU A 111 -3.68 -2.86 5.42
N ASP A 112 -3.67 -1.78 6.19
CA ASP A 112 -4.78 -0.81 6.22
C ASP A 112 -5.03 -0.21 4.84
N VAL A 113 -3.95 0.19 4.15
CA VAL A 113 -4.04 0.77 2.80
C VAL A 113 -4.46 -0.28 1.78
N SER A 114 -3.90 -1.49 1.84
CA SER A 114 -4.27 -2.60 0.95
C SER A 114 -5.73 -2.99 1.12
N LEU A 115 -6.23 -3.06 2.35
CA LEU A 115 -7.65 -3.31 2.65
C LEU A 115 -8.55 -2.24 2.03
N ALA A 116 -8.20 -0.97 2.21
CA ALA A 116 -8.95 0.15 1.65
C ALA A 116 -9.01 0.09 0.12
N LEU A 117 -7.85 -0.12 -0.52
CA LEU A 117 -7.75 -0.24 -1.98
C LEU A 117 -8.52 -1.47 -2.50
N GLY A 118 -8.48 -2.60 -1.79
CA GLY A 118 -9.25 -3.79 -2.12
C GLY A 118 -10.76 -3.55 -2.06
N LEU A 119 -11.24 -2.87 -1.02
CA LEU A 119 -12.65 -2.49 -0.89
C LEU A 119 -13.09 -1.53 -2.01
N MET A 120 -12.25 -0.55 -2.36
CA MET A 120 -12.49 0.36 -3.48
C MET A 120 -12.52 -0.39 -4.81
N ALA A 121 -11.61 -1.36 -5.01
CA ALA A 121 -11.57 -2.19 -6.20
C ALA A 121 -12.84 -3.04 -6.38
N ASN A 122 -13.41 -3.57 -5.29
CA ASN A 122 -14.69 -4.28 -5.31
C ASN A 122 -15.86 -3.35 -5.67
N ALA A 123 -15.73 -2.04 -5.40
CA ALA A 123 -16.66 -1.00 -5.86
C ALA A 123 -16.29 -0.42 -7.25
N SER A 124 -15.42 -1.10 -8.01
CA SER A 124 -14.94 -0.70 -9.35
C SER A 124 -14.07 0.56 -9.39
N ILE A 125 -13.53 0.99 -8.25
CA ILE A 125 -12.57 2.11 -8.16
C ILE A 125 -11.17 1.49 -8.03
N LYS A 126 -10.35 1.55 -9.09
CA LYS A 126 -9.08 0.80 -9.20
C LYS A 126 -7.93 1.70 -9.63
N ALA A 127 -6.71 1.18 -9.51
CA ALA A 127 -5.47 1.76 -10.00
C ALA A 127 -5.29 3.23 -9.58
N GLU A 128 -4.90 4.12 -10.50
CA GLU A 128 -4.69 5.54 -10.23
C GLU A 128 -5.89 6.22 -9.55
N VAL A 129 -7.11 5.91 -9.99
CA VAL A 129 -8.32 6.53 -9.43
C VAL A 129 -8.50 6.15 -7.96
N ALA A 130 -8.22 4.90 -7.59
CA ALA A 130 -8.27 4.46 -6.19
C ALA A 130 -7.19 5.18 -5.37
N GLY A 131 -5.95 5.19 -5.86
CA GLY A 131 -4.82 5.81 -5.17
C GLY A 131 -5.03 7.32 -4.94
N THR A 132 -5.45 8.06 -5.97
CA THR A 132 -5.70 9.50 -5.88
C THR A 132 -6.89 9.84 -5.00
N SER A 133 -7.96 9.07 -5.07
CA SER A 133 -9.15 9.25 -4.23
C SER A 133 -8.85 8.99 -2.76
N LEU A 134 -8.16 7.89 -2.45
CA LEU A 134 -7.77 7.56 -1.08
C LEU A 134 -6.77 8.58 -0.53
N LYS A 135 -5.75 8.98 -1.32
CA LYS A 135 -4.83 10.06 -0.96
C LYS A 135 -5.58 11.34 -0.58
N THR A 136 -6.55 11.74 -1.41
CA THR A 136 -7.33 12.97 -1.18
C THR A 136 -8.18 12.86 0.08
N ALA A 137 -8.82 11.71 0.30
CA ALA A 137 -9.59 11.45 1.51
C ALA A 137 -8.70 11.54 2.76
N LEU A 138 -7.56 10.87 2.77
CA LEU A 138 -6.61 10.91 3.88
C LEU A 138 -6.08 12.33 4.14
N ALA A 139 -5.70 13.06 3.09
CA ALA A 139 -5.21 14.43 3.22
C ALA A 139 -6.28 15.38 3.79
N ASN A 140 -7.53 15.25 3.34
CA ASN A 140 -8.65 16.05 3.85
C ASN A 140 -8.99 15.69 5.31
N MET A 141 -8.88 14.42 5.67
CA MET A 141 -9.05 13.98 7.06
C MET A 141 -7.95 14.50 7.97
N ALA A 142 -6.69 14.52 7.50
CA ALA A 142 -5.55 15.05 8.27
C ALA A 142 -5.64 16.57 8.50
N LYS A 143 -6.25 17.31 7.58
CA LYS A 143 -6.43 18.77 7.66
C LYS A 143 -7.86 19.16 7.29
N PRO A 144 -8.84 18.87 8.15
CA PRO A 144 -10.22 19.20 7.88
C PRO A 144 -10.41 20.73 7.78
N THR A 145 -11.29 21.16 6.87
CA THR A 145 -11.74 22.56 6.85
C THR A 145 -12.51 22.88 8.13
N LYS A 146 -12.66 24.17 8.46
CA LYS A 146 -13.45 24.59 9.63
C LYS A 146 -14.87 24.00 9.61
N GLN A 147 -15.48 23.90 8.42
CA GLN A 147 -16.79 23.32 8.25
C GLN A 147 -16.80 21.82 8.48
N MET A 148 -15.81 21.10 7.93
CA MET A 148 -15.64 19.65 8.18
C MET A 148 -15.43 19.39 9.67
N GLN A 149 -14.56 20.16 10.33
CA GLN A 149 -14.30 20.03 11.77
C GLN A 149 -15.59 20.20 12.58
N ALA A 150 -16.40 21.20 12.27
CA ALA A 150 -17.66 21.41 12.95
C ALA A 150 -18.64 20.22 12.79
N TYR A 151 -18.65 19.59 11.62
CA TYR A 151 -19.45 18.37 11.41
C TYR A 151 -18.84 17.16 12.13
N MET A 152 -17.52 17.01 12.12
CA MET A 152 -16.83 15.95 12.87
C MET A 152 -17.15 16.06 14.36
N ASP A 153 -17.05 17.24 14.94
CA ASP A 153 -17.39 17.51 16.35
C ASP A 153 -18.87 17.21 16.64
N LYS A 154 -19.76 17.65 15.75
CA LYS A 154 -21.22 17.45 15.88
C LYS A 154 -21.61 15.97 15.90
N TYR A 155 -20.92 15.13 15.11
CA TYR A 155 -21.23 13.71 14.94
C TYR A 155 -20.28 12.78 15.71
N GLY A 156 -19.40 13.34 16.56
CA GLY A 156 -18.46 12.56 17.36
C GLY A 156 -17.41 11.83 16.53
N ILE A 157 -17.07 12.34 15.33
CA ILE A 157 -16.09 11.76 14.44
C ILE A 157 -14.70 12.26 14.84
N SER A 158 -13.82 11.38 15.23
CA SER A 158 -12.41 11.68 15.54
C SER A 158 -11.50 10.74 14.78
N LEU A 159 -10.46 11.28 14.15
CA LEU A 159 -9.44 10.55 13.42
C LEU A 159 -8.23 10.23 14.31
N THR A 160 -8.17 10.85 15.49
CA THR A 160 -7.11 10.66 16.46
C THR A 160 -7.61 10.04 17.74
N ASN A 161 -6.73 9.35 18.42
CA ASN A 161 -6.91 8.88 19.78
C ASN A 161 -6.76 10.03 20.77
N ALA A 162 -7.06 9.80 22.04
CA ALA A 162 -6.94 10.80 23.10
C ALA A 162 -5.48 11.28 23.31
N ASP A 163 -4.49 10.46 22.95
CA ASP A 163 -3.07 10.77 23.03
C ASP A 163 -2.53 11.54 21.78
N GLY A 164 -3.41 11.83 20.82
CA GLY A 164 -3.08 12.52 19.57
C GLY A 164 -2.52 11.62 18.46
N SER A 165 -2.36 10.31 18.69
CA SER A 165 -1.98 9.36 17.65
C SER A 165 -3.13 9.14 16.66
N MET A 166 -2.81 8.80 15.40
CA MET A 166 -3.83 8.45 14.41
C MET A 166 -4.51 7.15 14.80
N LYS A 167 -5.82 7.07 14.61
CA LYS A 167 -6.57 5.80 14.68
C LYS A 167 -6.20 4.92 13.50
N THR A 168 -6.28 3.60 13.65
CA THR A 168 -6.17 2.66 12.54
C THR A 168 -7.24 2.97 11.48
N PHE A 169 -7.00 2.57 10.23
CA PHE A 169 -7.96 2.82 9.15
C PHE A 169 -9.33 2.18 9.45
N ARG A 170 -9.34 1.00 10.05
CA ARG A 170 -10.57 0.32 10.51
C ARG A 170 -11.34 1.17 11.53
N GLU A 171 -10.66 1.67 12.55
CA GLU A 171 -11.29 2.53 13.57
C GLU A 171 -11.82 3.82 12.97
N VAL A 172 -11.13 4.40 11.99
CA VAL A 172 -11.62 5.58 11.24
C VAL A 172 -12.90 5.25 10.48
N ILE A 173 -12.95 4.15 9.76
CA ILE A 173 -14.16 3.72 9.02
C ILE A 173 -15.31 3.43 9.98
N ASP A 174 -15.08 2.72 11.07
CA ASP A 174 -16.11 2.43 12.08
C ASP A 174 -16.61 3.71 12.75
N ASN A 175 -15.74 4.66 13.00
CA ASN A 175 -16.08 5.97 13.57
C ASN A 175 -16.94 6.79 12.59
N LEU A 176 -16.55 6.84 11.32
CA LEU A 176 -17.32 7.47 10.25
C LEU A 176 -18.70 6.79 10.08
N ARG A 177 -18.74 5.47 10.06
CA ARG A 177 -19.99 4.71 9.94
C ARG A 177 -20.95 4.97 11.11
N SER A 178 -20.41 5.02 12.32
CA SER A 178 -21.18 5.30 13.53
C SER A 178 -21.70 6.75 13.54
N GLY A 179 -20.85 7.72 13.21
CA GLY A 179 -21.21 9.13 13.19
C GLY A 179 -22.18 9.51 12.06
N LEU A 180 -22.04 8.91 10.87
CA LEU A 180 -22.82 9.26 9.68
C LEU A 180 -24.01 8.31 9.44
N GLY A 181 -24.00 7.12 10.05
CA GLY A 181 -25.03 6.08 9.81
C GLY A 181 -26.45 6.49 10.18
N GLY A 182 -26.61 7.51 11.02
CA GLY A 182 -27.91 8.09 11.36
C GLY A 182 -28.45 9.12 10.36
N LEU A 183 -27.64 9.53 9.37
CA LEU A 183 -28.00 10.58 8.41
C LEU A 183 -28.71 10.05 7.16
N SER A 184 -28.76 8.75 6.96
CA SER A 184 -29.33 8.10 5.76
C SER A 184 -30.77 7.63 5.94
N LYS A 185 -31.54 8.27 6.84
CA LYS A 185 -32.97 8.01 6.98
C LYS A 185 -33.78 9.26 6.62
#